data_be19d865f09b20911fe156a9940bd31d
#
_entry.id   be19d865f09b20911fe156a9940bd31d
#
_cell.length_a   1.000
_cell.length_b   1.000
_cell.length_c   1.000
_cell.angle_alpha   90.00
_cell.angle_beta   90.00
_cell.angle_gamma   90.00
#
_symmetry.space_group_name_H-M   'P 1'
#
loop_
_entity.id
_entity.type
_entity.pdbx_description
1 polymer ?
#
loop_
_entity_poly.entity_id
_entity_poly.type
_entity_poly.pdbx_seq_one_letter_code
_entity_poly.pdbx_strand_id
1 'polypeptide(L)'
;MAYTSAMARLILALAFSLIVATSASAQVKITFPAQQYKLHEQIRAKVENMGNSAVTFCVEFGQTSMKDGGVENTPSPFLVQRNDKGRWGTLMIGPDVGSARAAVVLEGGESKEFPFRLNDSGRMRLRLTYSHGSFPTLDCRAQPKGSKLLTSAVFTID
;
A
#
# COMPACT_ATOMS: atom_id res chain seq x y z
N MET A 1 -32.92 54.72 -1.84
CA MET A 1 -31.70 54.01 -2.34
C MET A 1 -31.17 53.00 -1.31
N ALA A 2 -31.91 51.91 -1.03
CA ALA A 2 -31.52 50.94 0.00
C ALA A 2 -31.69 49.46 -0.41
N TYR A 3 -31.93 49.19 -1.70
CA TYR A 3 -32.17 47.81 -2.19
C TYR A 3 -30.93 47.09 -2.76
N THR A 4 -29.81 47.78 -2.98
CA THR A 4 -28.61 47.22 -3.60
C THR A 4 -27.68 46.46 -2.62
N SER A 5 -27.85 46.71 -1.32
CA SER A 5 -26.94 46.08 -0.31
C SER A 5 -27.35 44.65 0.12
N ALA A 6 -28.64 44.33 0.00
CA ALA A 6 -29.15 43.01 0.42
C ALA A 6 -28.86 41.91 -0.61
N MET A 7 -28.95 42.23 -1.90
CA MET A 7 -28.63 41.27 -2.97
C MET A 7 -27.18 40.89 -3.06
N ALA A 8 -26.24 41.83 -2.80
CA ALA A 8 -24.80 41.55 -2.81
C ALA A 8 -24.40 40.59 -1.69
N ARG A 9 -25.06 40.65 -0.55
CA ARG A 9 -24.77 39.76 0.59
C ARG A 9 -25.31 38.34 0.38
N LEU A 10 -26.42 38.21 -0.35
CA LEU A 10 -27.00 36.89 -0.67
C LEU A 10 -26.17 36.13 -1.70
N ILE A 11 -25.58 36.82 -2.67
CA ILE A 11 -24.71 36.20 -3.69
C ILE A 11 -23.38 35.76 -3.07
N LEU A 12 -22.85 36.50 -2.10
CA LEU A 12 -21.63 36.14 -1.42
C LEU A 12 -21.79 34.88 -0.53
N ALA A 13 -22.98 34.70 0.07
CA ALA A 13 -23.29 33.54 0.89
C ALA A 13 -23.45 32.25 0.06
N LEU A 14 -24.01 32.35 -1.15
CA LEU A 14 -24.15 31.20 -2.06
C LEU A 14 -22.81 30.79 -2.69
N ALA A 15 -21.88 31.73 -2.92
CA ALA A 15 -20.57 31.42 -3.47
C ALA A 15 -19.65 30.64 -2.50
N PHE A 16 -19.91 30.76 -1.18
CA PHE A 16 -19.11 30.05 -0.17
C PHE A 16 -19.56 28.60 0.10
N SER A 17 -20.73 28.21 -0.38
CA SER A 17 -21.28 26.86 -0.19
C SER A 17 -20.84 25.86 -1.27
N LEU A 18 -20.06 26.29 -2.27
CA LEU A 18 -19.48 25.42 -3.31
C LEU A 18 -18.09 24.89 -2.93
N ILE A 19 -17.75 24.87 -1.64
CA ILE A 19 -16.49 24.28 -1.18
C ILE A 19 -16.63 22.76 -1.17
N VAL A 20 -16.19 22.21 -2.29
CA VAL A 20 -15.31 21.07 -2.37
C VAL A 20 -15.83 19.82 -1.66
N ALA A 21 -16.75 19.13 -2.30
CA ALA A 21 -16.73 17.67 -2.22
C ALA A 21 -15.45 17.20 -2.94
N THR A 22 -14.29 17.38 -2.34
CA THR A 22 -13.11 16.61 -2.71
C THR A 22 -13.49 15.17 -2.47
N SER A 23 -13.71 14.46 -3.54
CA SER A 23 -13.81 13.00 -3.52
C SER A 23 -12.58 12.51 -2.76
N ALA A 24 -12.79 12.14 -1.50
CA ALA A 24 -11.77 11.54 -0.64
C ALA A 24 -11.43 10.17 -1.23
N SER A 25 -10.61 10.18 -2.26
CA SER A 25 -10.08 8.93 -2.81
C SER A 25 -9.13 8.35 -1.78
N ALA A 26 -9.22 7.05 -1.53
CA ALA A 26 -8.27 6.37 -0.68
C ALA A 26 -6.86 6.63 -1.24
N GLN A 27 -6.02 7.23 -0.43
CA GLN A 27 -4.62 7.48 -0.73
C GLN A 27 -3.78 6.50 0.07
N VAL A 28 -3.32 5.45 -0.59
CA VAL A 28 -2.46 4.45 0.04
C VAL A 28 -1.01 4.85 -0.08
N LYS A 29 -0.25 4.65 0.99
CA LYS A 29 1.19 4.93 1.05
C LYS A 29 1.93 3.73 1.62
N ILE A 30 3.15 3.50 1.13
CA ILE A 30 4.10 2.54 1.71
C ILE A 30 5.25 3.35 2.30
N THR A 31 5.53 3.14 3.58
CA THR A 31 6.61 3.82 4.31
C THR A 31 7.55 2.80 4.94
N PHE A 32 8.79 3.24 5.18
CA PHE A 32 9.86 2.46 5.81
C PHE A 32 10.50 3.30 6.92
N PRO A 33 10.97 2.68 8.01
CA PRO A 33 11.72 3.38 9.06
C PRO A 33 13.10 3.86 8.61
N ALA A 34 13.71 3.22 7.59
CA ALA A 34 15.00 3.59 7.02
C ALA A 34 15.02 3.43 5.50
N GLN A 35 16.01 3.98 4.84
CA GLN A 35 16.24 3.79 3.40
C GLN A 35 17.43 2.87 3.09
N GLN A 36 18.17 2.46 4.11
CA GLN A 36 19.29 1.52 4.01
C GLN A 36 19.14 0.43 5.07
N TYR A 37 19.40 -0.80 4.67
CA TYR A 37 19.33 -1.99 5.50
C TYR A 37 20.50 -2.89 5.19
N LYS A 38 20.91 -3.71 6.17
CA LYS A 38 21.90 -4.76 5.96
C LYS A 38 21.21 -5.99 5.36
N LEU A 39 22.01 -6.80 4.67
CA LEU A 39 21.54 -8.09 4.16
C LEU A 39 20.99 -8.93 5.35
N HIS A 40 19.85 -9.58 5.16
CA HIS A 40 19.09 -10.34 6.16
C HIS A 40 18.51 -9.52 7.33
N GLU A 41 18.66 -8.20 7.35
CA GLU A 41 17.99 -7.36 8.33
C GLU A 41 16.48 -7.43 8.17
N GLN A 42 15.75 -7.36 9.28
CA GLN A 42 14.30 -7.29 9.25
C GLN A 42 13.83 -5.90 8.81
N ILE A 43 13.18 -5.85 7.68
CA ILE A 43 12.55 -4.64 7.14
C ILE A 43 11.10 -4.62 7.56
N ARG A 44 10.60 -3.49 8.07
CA ARG A 44 9.21 -3.28 8.43
C ARG A 44 8.59 -2.25 7.48
N ALA A 45 7.88 -2.73 6.48
CA ALA A 45 7.14 -1.85 5.59
C ALA A 45 5.75 -1.61 6.17
N LYS A 46 5.34 -0.35 6.26
CA LYS A 46 4.03 0.07 6.73
C LYS A 46 3.16 0.49 5.56
N VAL A 47 2.00 -0.11 5.42
CA VAL A 47 0.96 0.31 4.48
C VAL A 47 -0.02 1.19 5.24
N GLU A 48 -0.28 2.39 4.75
CA GLU A 48 -1.15 3.38 5.38
C GLU A 48 -2.25 3.76 4.39
N ASN A 49 -3.50 3.71 4.85
CA ASN A 49 -4.62 4.27 4.12
C ASN A 49 -4.89 5.68 4.64
N MET A 50 -4.38 6.69 3.97
CA MET A 50 -4.52 8.10 4.34
C MET A 50 -5.86 8.70 3.88
N GLY A 51 -6.68 7.95 3.16
CA GLY A 51 -8.00 8.38 2.69
C GLY A 51 -9.11 8.09 3.71
N ASN A 52 -10.33 8.40 3.34
CA ASN A 52 -11.52 8.19 4.18
C ASN A 52 -12.30 6.92 3.83
N SER A 53 -11.94 6.26 2.73
CA SER A 53 -12.61 5.06 2.25
C SER A 53 -11.72 3.84 2.48
N ALA A 54 -12.32 2.70 2.75
CA ALA A 54 -11.60 1.45 2.90
C ALA A 54 -10.82 1.07 1.64
N VAL A 55 -9.72 0.37 1.82
CA VAL A 55 -8.96 -0.30 0.75
C VAL A 55 -8.75 -1.75 1.11
N THR A 56 -8.72 -2.60 0.10
CA THR A 56 -8.47 -4.03 0.24
C THR A 56 -7.28 -4.43 -0.63
N PHE A 57 -6.39 -5.23 -0.06
CA PHE A 57 -5.29 -5.87 -0.78
C PHE A 57 -5.08 -7.29 -0.27
N CYS A 58 -4.38 -8.09 -1.05
CA CYS A 58 -4.12 -9.47 -0.72
C CYS A 58 -2.74 -9.62 -0.09
N VAL A 59 -2.64 -10.48 0.92
CA VAL A 59 -1.38 -10.95 1.49
C VAL A 59 -1.18 -12.41 1.12
N GLU A 60 0.05 -12.77 0.82
CA GLU A 60 0.48 -14.14 0.61
C GLU A 60 1.26 -14.61 1.83
N PHE A 61 0.95 -15.81 2.30
CA PHE A 61 1.67 -16.47 3.38
C PHE A 61 2.74 -17.36 2.76
N GLY A 62 3.98 -16.87 2.75
CA GLY A 62 5.12 -17.60 2.21
C GLY A 62 6.08 -18.05 3.31
N GLN A 63 6.89 -19.05 3.01
CA GLN A 63 8.01 -19.43 3.87
C GLN A 63 9.13 -18.41 3.68
N THR A 64 9.38 -17.56 4.66
CA THR A 64 10.37 -16.47 4.52
C THR A 64 11.69 -16.70 5.22
N SER A 65 11.81 -17.62 6.13
CA SER A 65 13.11 -18.06 6.65
C SER A 65 13.04 -19.35 7.46
N MET A 66 14.06 -20.18 7.34
CA MET A 66 14.41 -21.14 8.39
C MET A 66 15.24 -20.41 9.44
N LYS A 67 14.66 -20.13 10.59
CA LYS A 67 15.39 -19.73 11.77
C LYS A 67 15.23 -20.84 12.79
N ASP A 68 16.34 -21.41 13.22
CA ASP A 68 16.40 -22.41 14.29
C ASP A 68 15.48 -23.63 14.09
N GLY A 69 15.32 -24.10 12.83
CA GLY A 69 14.51 -25.28 12.51
C GLY A 69 13.01 -25.02 12.39
N GLY A 70 12.56 -23.79 12.51
CA GLY A 70 11.17 -23.37 12.30
C GLY A 70 10.98 -22.60 11.01
N VAL A 71 9.84 -22.81 10.36
CA VAL A 71 9.40 -22.03 9.21
C VAL A 71 8.52 -20.89 9.71
N GLU A 72 8.99 -19.66 9.60
CA GLU A 72 8.20 -18.49 9.92
C GLU A 72 7.43 -18.02 8.68
N ASN A 73 6.12 -18.27 8.67
CA ASN A 73 5.21 -17.77 7.64
C ASN A 73 4.88 -16.31 7.90
N THR A 74 5.55 -15.41 7.22
CA THR A 74 5.27 -13.98 7.34
C THR A 74 4.37 -13.54 6.20
N PRO A 75 3.16 -13.00 6.48
CA PRO A 75 2.29 -12.50 5.43
C PRO A 75 2.91 -11.29 4.75
N SER A 76 2.94 -11.27 3.43
CA SER A 76 3.44 -10.14 2.65
C SER A 76 2.50 -9.77 1.51
N PRO A 77 2.12 -8.48 1.39
CA PRO A 77 1.33 -7.99 0.28
C PRO A 77 2.19 -7.51 -0.90
N PHE A 78 3.52 -7.62 -0.80
CA PHE A 78 4.43 -6.93 -1.70
C PHE A 78 5.03 -7.85 -2.76
N LEU A 79 5.03 -7.33 -3.98
CA LEU A 79 5.95 -7.77 -5.01
C LEU A 79 7.24 -6.95 -4.87
N VAL A 80 8.36 -7.60 -4.61
CA VAL A 80 9.66 -6.94 -4.50
C VAL A 80 10.31 -6.84 -5.88
N GLN A 81 10.85 -5.66 -6.19
CA GLN A 81 11.61 -5.44 -7.41
C GLN A 81 13.01 -4.94 -7.07
N ARG A 82 14.01 -5.49 -7.77
CA ARG A 82 15.40 -5.04 -7.74
C ARG A 82 15.75 -4.27 -8.99
N ASN A 83 16.54 -3.21 -8.82
CA ASN A 83 17.13 -2.49 -9.94
C ASN A 83 18.44 -3.14 -10.34
N ASP A 84 18.51 -3.66 -11.56
CA ASP A 84 19.74 -4.13 -12.16
C ASP A 84 20.07 -3.27 -13.37
N LYS A 85 21.16 -2.49 -13.26
CA LYS A 85 21.65 -1.60 -14.33
C LYS A 85 20.58 -0.68 -14.94
N GLY A 86 19.72 -0.12 -14.09
CA GLY A 86 18.64 0.78 -14.51
C GLY A 86 17.32 0.10 -14.88
N ARG A 87 17.26 -1.21 -14.87
CA ARG A 87 16.03 -1.98 -15.13
C ARG A 87 15.48 -2.59 -13.84
N TRP A 88 14.17 -2.47 -13.65
CA TRP A 88 13.47 -3.06 -12.52
C TRP A 88 12.98 -4.46 -12.87
N GLY A 89 13.59 -5.46 -12.26
CA GLY A 89 13.17 -6.86 -12.34
C GLY A 89 12.44 -7.30 -11.07
N THR A 90 11.47 -8.18 -11.20
CA THR A 90 10.81 -8.79 -10.05
C THR A 90 11.74 -9.81 -9.42
N LEU A 91 12.01 -9.66 -8.13
CA LEU A 91 12.61 -10.74 -7.35
C LEU A 91 11.52 -11.77 -7.09
N MET A 92 11.78 -13.00 -7.51
CA MET A 92 10.96 -14.14 -7.15
C MET A 92 11.24 -14.46 -5.67
N ILE A 93 10.63 -13.69 -4.77
CA ILE A 93 10.51 -14.09 -3.37
C ILE A 93 9.27 -14.96 -3.35
N GLY A 94 9.45 -16.18 -3.87
CA GLY A 94 8.31 -17.02 -4.09
C GLY A 94 7.92 -17.79 -2.85
N PRO A 95 6.64 -17.82 -2.52
CA PRO A 95 6.08 -19.03 -1.99
C PRO A 95 5.93 -20.02 -3.15
N ASP A 96 6.17 -21.26 -2.86
CA ASP A 96 5.83 -22.35 -3.75
C ASP A 96 4.36 -22.27 -4.18
N VAL A 97 4.08 -22.78 -5.36
CA VAL A 97 2.74 -22.93 -5.92
C VAL A 97 1.81 -23.51 -4.85
N GLY A 98 0.88 -22.70 -4.32
CA GLY A 98 -0.08 -23.16 -3.31
C GLY A 98 -0.09 -22.35 -2.00
N SER A 99 0.66 -21.27 -1.89
CA SER A 99 0.62 -20.40 -0.69
C SER A 99 -0.80 -19.93 -0.39
N ALA A 100 -1.17 -19.98 0.88
CA ALA A 100 -2.42 -19.41 1.34
C ALA A 100 -2.41 -17.89 1.11
N ARG A 101 -3.55 -17.37 0.69
CA ARG A 101 -3.78 -15.94 0.48
C ARG A 101 -4.96 -15.47 1.31
N ALA A 102 -4.88 -14.27 1.84
CA ALA A 102 -5.99 -13.65 2.56
C ALA A 102 -6.15 -12.19 2.15
N ALA A 103 -7.38 -11.71 2.18
CA ALA A 103 -7.68 -10.30 2.01
C ALA A 103 -7.39 -9.55 3.31
N VAL A 104 -6.79 -8.38 3.19
CA VAL A 104 -6.62 -7.41 4.27
C VAL A 104 -7.38 -6.16 3.90
N VAL A 105 -8.25 -5.71 4.77
CA VAL A 105 -8.96 -4.44 4.65
C VAL A 105 -8.30 -3.45 5.59
N LEU A 106 -8.01 -2.25 5.11
CA LEU A 106 -7.67 -1.08 5.91
C LEU A 106 -8.74 -0.03 5.74
N GLU A 107 -9.40 0.31 6.83
CA GLU A 107 -10.36 1.41 6.86
C GLU A 107 -9.62 2.76 6.71
N GLY A 108 -10.37 3.84 6.49
CA GLY A 108 -9.78 5.16 6.37
C GLY A 108 -8.98 5.56 7.61
N GLY A 109 -7.75 5.99 7.43
CA GLY A 109 -6.81 6.35 8.51
C GLY A 109 -6.08 5.16 9.15
N GLU A 110 -6.40 3.93 8.78
CA GLU A 110 -5.70 2.75 9.34
C GLU A 110 -4.37 2.47 8.67
N SER A 111 -3.53 1.74 9.38
CA SER A 111 -2.24 1.28 8.87
C SER A 111 -1.89 -0.11 9.40
N LYS A 112 -1.06 -0.83 8.65
CA LYS A 112 -0.56 -2.15 9.04
C LYS A 112 0.90 -2.32 8.64
N GLU A 113 1.69 -2.91 9.54
CA GLU A 113 3.08 -3.26 9.27
C GLU A 113 3.21 -4.69 8.76
N PHE A 114 4.15 -4.87 7.84
CA PHE A 114 4.50 -6.15 7.25
C PHE A 114 6.01 -6.32 7.37
N PRO A 115 6.48 -7.13 8.33
CA PRO A 115 7.89 -7.46 8.46
C PRO A 115 8.30 -8.45 7.36
N PHE A 116 9.47 -8.28 6.77
CA PHE A 116 10.06 -9.22 5.83
C PHE A 116 11.59 -9.10 5.84
N ARG A 117 12.27 -10.04 5.19
CA ARG A 117 13.72 -10.04 5.01
C ARG A 117 14.03 -10.33 3.54
N LEU A 118 15.15 -9.81 3.07
CA LEU A 118 15.63 -10.06 1.73
C LEU A 118 17.02 -10.72 1.79
N ASN A 119 17.22 -11.66 0.87
CA ASN A 119 18.48 -12.40 0.72
C ASN A 119 19.33 -11.87 -0.43
N ASP A 120 18.89 -10.79 -1.06
CA ASP A 120 19.55 -10.13 -2.18
C ASP A 120 19.93 -8.71 -1.81
N SER A 121 21.13 -8.28 -2.20
CA SER A 121 21.58 -6.89 -2.05
C SER A 121 21.20 -6.03 -3.26
N GLY A 122 21.28 -4.71 -3.08
CA GLY A 122 21.07 -3.73 -4.13
C GLY A 122 19.91 -2.79 -3.88
N ARG A 123 19.56 -2.01 -4.91
CA ARG A 123 18.45 -1.05 -4.85
C ARG A 123 17.13 -1.76 -5.07
N MET A 124 16.22 -1.60 -4.13
CA MET A 124 14.94 -2.30 -4.07
C MET A 124 13.77 -1.32 -4.05
N ARG A 125 12.61 -1.79 -4.48
CA ARG A 125 11.31 -1.15 -4.26
C ARG A 125 10.21 -2.19 -4.10
N LEU A 126 9.14 -1.81 -3.42
CA LEU A 126 7.96 -2.64 -3.25
C LEU A 126 6.84 -2.19 -4.20
N ARG A 127 6.07 -3.14 -4.68
CA ARG A 127 4.83 -2.90 -5.39
C ARG A 127 3.68 -3.54 -4.65
N LEU A 128 2.60 -2.80 -4.47
CA LEU A 128 1.36 -3.24 -3.84
C LEU A 128 0.22 -3.05 -4.81
N THR A 129 -0.56 -4.10 -5.03
CA THR A 129 -1.83 -4.00 -5.75
C THR A 129 -2.96 -3.93 -4.74
N TYR A 130 -3.84 -2.93 -4.86
CA TYR A 130 -4.98 -2.75 -3.96
C TYR A 130 -6.23 -2.31 -4.72
N SER A 131 -7.39 -2.52 -4.12
CA SER A 131 -8.69 -2.08 -4.61
C SER A 131 -9.34 -1.12 -3.63
N HIS A 132 -10.10 -0.15 -4.13
CA HIS A 132 -10.94 0.69 -3.28
C HIS A 132 -12.15 -0.09 -2.80
N GLY A 133 -12.52 0.08 -1.54
CA GLY A 133 -13.64 -0.57 -0.90
C GLY A 133 -13.22 -1.68 0.07
N SER A 134 -14.18 -2.12 0.86
CA SER A 134 -14.04 -3.19 1.85
C SER A 134 -14.49 -4.52 1.25
N PHE A 135 -13.56 -5.41 0.99
CA PHE A 135 -13.80 -6.73 0.41
C PHE A 135 -13.13 -7.82 1.26
N PRO A 136 -13.63 -8.10 2.48
CA PRO A 136 -12.98 -9.05 3.40
C PRO A 136 -12.94 -10.49 2.88
N THR A 137 -13.85 -10.84 1.95
CA THR A 137 -13.94 -12.16 1.33
C THR A 137 -13.40 -12.19 -0.11
N LEU A 138 -12.53 -11.20 -0.46
CA LEU A 138 -11.92 -11.10 -1.78
C LEU A 138 -11.20 -12.41 -2.14
N ASP A 139 -11.52 -12.98 -3.30
CA ASP A 139 -10.70 -14.05 -3.88
C ASP A 139 -9.37 -13.47 -4.38
N CYS A 140 -8.35 -13.68 -3.61
CA CYS A 140 -6.99 -13.21 -3.90
C CYS A 140 -6.30 -13.94 -5.06
N ARG A 141 -6.94 -14.91 -5.70
CA ARG A 141 -6.45 -15.57 -6.92
C ARG A 141 -6.73 -14.75 -8.17
N ALA A 142 -7.77 -13.89 -8.12
CA ALA A 142 -8.15 -13.01 -9.21
C ALA A 142 -8.05 -11.55 -8.76
N GLN A 143 -7.34 -10.73 -9.52
CA GLN A 143 -7.32 -9.31 -9.24
C GLN A 143 -8.68 -8.69 -9.61
N PRO A 144 -9.33 -7.95 -8.70
CA PRO A 144 -10.56 -7.23 -9.02
C PRO A 144 -10.35 -6.24 -10.17
N LYS A 145 -11.37 -6.07 -10.99
CA LYS A 145 -11.37 -4.98 -11.99
C LYS A 145 -11.21 -3.63 -11.29
N GLY A 146 -10.35 -2.78 -11.82
CA GLY A 146 -10.09 -1.44 -11.26
C GLY A 146 -9.08 -1.42 -10.11
N SER A 147 -8.37 -2.51 -9.83
CA SER A 147 -7.25 -2.52 -8.90
C SER A 147 -6.19 -1.50 -9.32
N LYS A 148 -5.62 -0.83 -8.33
CA LYS A 148 -4.54 0.15 -8.50
C LYS A 148 -3.21 -0.46 -8.09
N LEU A 149 -2.14 0.02 -8.71
CA LEU A 149 -0.79 -0.36 -8.40
C LEU A 149 -0.06 0.81 -7.74
N LEU A 150 0.48 0.56 -6.57
CA LEU A 150 1.33 1.49 -5.83
C LEU A 150 2.78 0.99 -5.86
N THR A 151 3.70 1.92 -6.01
CA THR A 151 5.14 1.65 -5.91
C THR A 151 5.72 2.47 -4.76
N SER A 152 6.51 1.84 -3.91
CA SER A 152 7.19 2.50 -2.79
C SER A 152 8.33 3.41 -3.24
N ALA A 153 8.86 4.20 -2.31
CA ALA A 153 10.21 4.77 -2.44
C ALA A 153 11.25 3.65 -2.61
N VAL A 154 12.40 4.01 -3.16
CA VAL A 154 13.54 3.09 -3.32
C VAL A 154 14.28 3.00 -1.98
N PHE A 155 14.70 1.80 -1.60
CA PHE A 155 15.59 1.53 -0.48
C PHE A 155 16.76 0.67 -0.93
N THR A 156 17.82 0.60 -0.15
CA THR A 156 19.04 -0.14 -0.49
C THR A 156 19.30 -1.21 0.56
N ILE A 157 19.80 -2.36 0.10
CA ILE A 157 20.31 -3.45 0.94
C ILE A 157 21.78 -3.63 0.61
N ASP A 158 22.62 -3.50 1.62
CA ASP A 158 24.08 -3.62 1.54
C ASP A 158 24.55 -4.97 2.10
#